data_07c03e7893156fd9d7503f4038830344
#
_entry.id   07c03e7893156fd9d7503f4038830344
#
_cell.length_a   1.000
_cell.length_b   1.000
_cell.length_c   1.000
_cell.angle_alpha   90.00
_cell.angle_beta   90.00
_cell.angle_gamma   90.00
#
_symmetry.space_group_name_H-M   'P 1'
#
loop_
_entity.id
_entity.type
_entity.pdbx_description
1 polymer ?
#
loop_
_entity_poly.entity_id
_entity_poly.type
_entity_poly.pdbx_seq_one_letter_code
_entity_poly.pdbx_strand_id
1 'polypeptide(L)' 'MDENIVKFQEKLRELVSLGKKKKGILEILEINDFFSDMELDSDQMEKVFDYLEANNVDVLRISNDDDDIPD' A
#
# COMPACT_ATOMS: atom_id res chain seq x y z
N MET A 1 5.64 2.32 -23.82
CA MET A 1 5.05 1.82 -22.68
C MET A 1 5.98 1.88 -21.55
N ASP A 2 5.52 2.39 -20.49
CA ASP A 2 6.35 2.57 -19.36
C ASP A 2 6.49 1.31 -18.56
N GLU A 3 7.70 0.82 -18.41
CA GLU A 3 7.91 -0.34 -17.58
C GLU A 3 7.57 -0.05 -16.13
N ASN A 4 7.73 1.20 -15.73
CA ASN A 4 7.38 1.56 -14.35
C ASN A 4 5.90 1.40 -14.09
N ILE A 5 5.07 1.72 -15.07
CA ILE A 5 3.64 1.57 -14.91
C ILE A 5 3.28 0.10 -14.81
N VAL A 6 3.88 -0.73 -15.64
CA VAL A 6 3.61 -2.16 -15.60
C VAL A 6 4.06 -2.75 -14.26
N LYS A 7 5.25 -2.38 -13.80
CA LYS A 7 5.71 -2.86 -12.52
C LYS A 7 4.81 -2.42 -11.39
N PHE A 8 4.36 -1.17 -11.46
CA PHE A 8 3.49 -0.62 -10.45
C PHE A 8 2.19 -1.44 -10.37
N GLN A 9 1.60 -1.72 -11.52
CA GLN A 9 0.37 -2.48 -11.55
C GLN A 9 0.57 -3.91 -11.05
N GLU A 10 1.67 -4.52 -11.41
CA GLU A 10 1.95 -5.87 -10.95
C GLU A 10 2.13 -5.91 -9.44
N LYS A 11 2.81 -4.92 -8.91
CA LYS A 11 3.00 -4.86 -7.47
C LYS A 11 1.68 -4.63 -6.75
N LEU A 12 0.78 -3.85 -7.35
CA LEU A 12 -0.52 -3.65 -6.76
C LEU A 12 -1.28 -4.97 -6.66
N ARG A 13 -1.22 -5.77 -7.70
CA ARG A 13 -1.89 -7.05 -7.68
C ARG A 13 -1.30 -7.96 -6.61
N GLU A 14 0.01 -7.96 -6.50
CA GLU A 14 0.66 -8.80 -5.51
C GLU A 14 0.31 -8.33 -4.10
N LEU A 15 0.21 -7.02 -3.93
CA LEU A 15 -0.17 -6.48 -2.64
C LEU A 15 -1.57 -6.91 -2.26
N VAL A 16 -2.49 -6.87 -3.21
CA VAL A 16 -3.86 -7.31 -2.93
C VAL A 16 -3.85 -8.78 -2.54
N SER A 17 -3.10 -9.58 -3.26
CA SER A 17 -3.02 -10.99 -2.95
C SER A 17 -2.46 -11.21 -1.56
N LEU A 18 -1.41 -10.48 -1.23
CA LEU A 18 -0.79 -10.57 0.08
C LEU A 18 -1.77 -10.13 1.16
N GLY A 19 -2.48 -9.03 0.92
CA GLY A 19 -3.44 -8.54 1.89
C GLY A 19 -4.54 -9.52 2.16
N LYS A 20 -5.02 -10.18 1.11
CA LYS A 20 -6.07 -11.16 1.30
C LYS A 20 -5.58 -12.36 2.09
N LYS A 21 -4.32 -12.70 1.93
CA LYS A 21 -3.76 -13.77 2.73
C LYS A 21 -3.63 -13.36 4.18
N LYS A 22 -3.52 -12.05 4.43
CA LYS A 22 -3.38 -11.53 5.76
C LYS A 22 -4.69 -11.00 6.29
N LYS A 23 -5.75 -11.68 6.03
CA LYS A 23 -7.09 -11.35 6.56
C LYS A 23 -7.64 -10.05 6.01
N GLY A 24 -7.14 -9.62 4.86
CA GLY A 24 -7.64 -8.42 4.22
C GLY A 24 -7.12 -7.13 4.83
N ILE A 25 -6.00 -7.20 5.52
CA ILE A 25 -5.43 -6.02 6.16
C ILE A 25 -3.95 -5.96 5.86
N LEU A 26 -3.48 -4.78 5.48
CA LEU A 26 -2.06 -4.55 5.28
C LEU A 26 -1.64 -3.34 6.08
N GLU A 27 -0.45 -3.39 6.64
CA GLU A 27 0.08 -2.24 7.35
C GLU A 27 0.79 -1.33 6.37
N ILE A 28 0.73 -0.04 6.65
CA ILE A 28 1.34 0.91 5.75
C ILE A 28 2.84 0.69 5.63
N LEU A 29 3.45 0.19 6.70
CA LEU A 29 4.88 -0.11 6.65
C LEU A 29 5.18 -1.23 5.67
N GLU A 30 4.29 -2.21 5.59
CA GLU A 30 4.47 -3.27 4.62
C GLU A 30 4.34 -2.75 3.20
N ILE A 31 3.42 -1.83 3.00
CA ILE A 31 3.24 -1.26 1.68
C ILE A 31 4.47 -0.45 1.28
N ASN A 32 4.96 0.36 2.19
CA ASN A 32 6.14 1.14 1.91
C ASN A 32 7.34 0.25 1.60
N ASP A 33 7.46 -0.83 2.36
CA ASP A 33 8.55 -1.74 2.15
C ASP A 33 8.43 -2.45 0.81
N PHE A 34 7.21 -2.78 0.45
CA PHE A 34 6.96 -3.47 -0.81
C PHE A 34 7.34 -2.62 -2.01
N PHE A 35 7.15 -1.31 -1.89
CA PHE A 35 7.50 -0.40 -2.95
C PHE A 35 8.83 0.31 -2.71
N SER A 36 9.66 -0.24 -1.84
CA SER A 36 10.88 0.44 -1.47
C SER A 36 11.85 0.58 -2.63
N ASP A 37 11.75 -0.28 -3.64
CA ASP A 37 12.59 -0.18 -4.81
C ASP A 37 11.99 0.74 -5.86
N MET A 38 10.86 1.33 -5.60
CA MET A 38 10.23 2.29 -6.49
C MET A 38 9.99 3.55 -5.71
N GLU A 39 10.17 4.67 -6.35
CA GLU A 39 9.89 5.94 -5.68
C GLU A 39 8.49 6.35 -6.03
N LEU A 40 7.60 6.27 -5.08
CA LEU A 40 6.23 6.66 -5.29
C LEU A 40 5.98 8.02 -4.68
N ASP A 41 5.32 8.89 -5.40
CA ASP A 41 4.94 10.17 -4.83
C ASP A 41 3.57 10.04 -4.17
N SER A 42 3.08 11.13 -3.65
CA SER A 42 1.84 11.11 -2.88
C SER A 42 0.67 10.61 -3.70
N ASP A 43 0.60 11.06 -4.94
CA ASP A 43 -0.51 10.65 -5.79
C ASP A 43 -0.50 9.15 -6.03
N GLN A 44 0.67 8.59 -6.25
CA GLN A 44 0.77 7.17 -6.49
C GLN A 44 0.45 6.37 -5.24
N MET A 45 0.88 6.85 -4.10
CA MET A 45 0.54 6.17 -2.85
C MET A 45 -0.96 6.17 -2.61
N GLU A 46 -1.63 7.27 -2.93
CA GLU A 46 -3.06 7.30 -2.80
C GLU A 46 -3.73 6.30 -3.72
N LYS A 47 -3.20 6.15 -4.92
CA LYS A 47 -3.75 5.16 -5.83
C LYS A 47 -3.57 3.76 -5.30
N VAL A 48 -2.46 3.50 -4.64
CA VAL A 48 -2.24 2.20 -4.01
C VAL A 48 -3.31 1.94 -2.96
N PHE A 49 -3.55 2.93 -2.11
CA PHE A 49 -4.55 2.77 -1.06
C PHE A 49 -5.94 2.58 -1.66
N ASP A 50 -6.29 3.38 -2.67
CA ASP A 50 -7.57 3.24 -3.31
C ASP A 50 -7.75 1.86 -3.92
N TYR A 51 -6.72 1.39 -4.58
CA TYR A 51 -6.78 0.09 -5.23
C TYR A 51 -6.99 -1.02 -4.21
N LEU A 52 -6.27 -0.93 -3.10
CA LEU A 52 -6.41 -1.94 -2.06
C LEU A 52 -7.81 -1.92 -1.45
N GLU A 53 -8.31 -0.73 -1.17
CA GLU A 53 -9.65 -0.64 -0.60
C GLU A 53 -10.71 -1.13 -1.57
N ALA A 54 -10.52 -0.85 -2.85
CA ALA A 54 -11.46 -1.32 -3.85
C ALA A 54 -11.48 -2.84 -3.94
N ASN A 55 -10.41 -3.47 -3.48
CA ASN A 55 -10.34 -4.93 -3.49
C ASN A 55 -10.55 -5.51 -2.09
N ASN A 56 -11.14 -4.73 -1.21
CA ASN A 56 -11.49 -5.19 0.14
C ASN A 56 -10.27 -5.47 1.00
N VAL A 57 -9.20 -4.75 0.75
CA VAL A 57 -8.02 -4.86 1.59
C VAL A 57 -7.87 -3.54 2.33
N ASP A 58 -7.91 -3.59 3.64
CA ASP A 58 -7.78 -2.40 4.45
C ASP A 58 -6.32 -2.05 4.67
N VAL A 59 -6.05 -0.76 4.79
CA VAL A 59 -4.70 -0.30 5.06
C VAL A 59 -4.66 0.26 6.47
N LEU A 60 -3.83 -0.36 7.30
CA LEU A 60 -3.65 0.12 8.66
C LEU A 60 -2.54 1.15 8.68
N ARG A 61 -2.89 2.35 9.07
CA ARG A 61 -1.91 3.41 9.14
C ARG A 61 -1.46 3.58 10.55
N ILE A 62 -0.74 2.60 11.02
CA ILE A 62 -0.26 2.63 12.36
C ILE A 62 1.01 3.38 12.35
N SER A 63 1.00 4.57 12.92
CA SER A 63 2.19 5.24 13.01
C SER A 63 2.72 5.02 14.36
N ASN A 64 3.86 4.65 14.50
CA ASN A 64 4.43 4.36 15.68
C ASN A 64 4.59 5.48 16.53
N ASP A 65 4.50 6.49 16.15
CA ASP A 65 4.58 7.53 16.94
C ASP A 65 3.52 7.88 17.63
N ASP A 66 3.19 7.81 17.82
CA ASP A 66 2.22 8.06 18.24
C ASP A 66 1.79 9.08 18.64
N ASP A 67 1.80 9.39 18.36
CA ASP A 67 1.48 10.13 18.57
C ASP A 67 0.71 10.73 18.64
N ASP A 68 0.31 10.77 18.45
CA ASP A 68 -0.40 11.20 18.36
C ASP A 68 -1.23 11.60 18.90
N ILE A 69 -1.46 11.73 19.31
CA ILE A 69 -2.32 11.93 19.72
C ILE A 69 -2.79 12.70 20.17
N PRO A 70 -3.25 13.02 20.19
CA PRO A 70 -3.85 13.63 20.42
C PRO A 70 -4.50 14.11 21.17
N ASP A 71 -4.62 14.17 21.53
CA ASP A 71 -5.27 14.48 22.02
C ASP A 71 -5.64 14.87 22.27
#